data_0fe8a5a2ed5fdaeb3a5dd8500298bb62
#
_entry.id   0fe8a5a2ed5fdaeb3a5dd8500298bb62
#
_cell.length_a   1.000
_cell.length_b   1.000
_cell.length_c   1.000
_cell.angle_alpha   90.00
_cell.angle_beta   90.00
_cell.angle_gamma   90.00
#
_symmetry.space_group_name_H-M   'P 1'
#
loop_
_entity.id
_entity.type
_entity.pdbx_description
1 polymer ?
#
loop_
_entity_poly.entity_id
_entity_poly.type
_entity_poly.pdbx_seq_one_letter_code
_entity_poly.pdbx_strand_id
1 'polypeptide(L)'
;MSNNIFKFLIKDKFNFKAALKNFKFYSEIKNSDFFDESFYRETYSEYLKNEDPLTHYLTEGYKLGFLPSLNFDSDAYLETYPQVRNADINPLLHYIAHGQYEDKLVQSAYSVRRKEEILETNLMFLNDYKFEKEPLISIIILNLNGLSHLKRLFKDFDKKTNYSNYEIIVVDNGSSDESVKYLKNLKEELPIRIIENSENVSFSKGNNDAAKIANGKYLLLLNNDIEPTYGWLNEMMGTMSNNDNVGAVGAKLIFPYYEDILNQPKSFSIQHASVKFREELTPYIYGPYHENMFNTLIFRSNLNTSKKVISNTAACILIPKSVYTQLDGLDENYFYGYEDIDFAFKLYEAGYDSIFNPQALLFHHESATRVDDERKNQLNYENIMYFFNKWGDLLFKEMLRDKLEGNRFFTNKKLDFSIINTHDGNKEFIKELSQELNKKYNVLVLSNLNNKILGPNCDIVISFNPEYEINKTISRLNLIKILVLNNLNDEYQKYLDNYDLVLTKDFSLENGVLFKSRDGKSFSNELLKIISDYYIN
;
A
#
# COMPACT_ATOMS: atom_id res chain seq x y z
N MET A 1 -9.04 -6.07 46.35
CA MET A 1 -7.97 -7.05 46.70
C MET A 1 -6.60 -6.67 46.11
N SER A 2 -6.49 -5.94 45.02
CA SER A 2 -5.21 -5.62 44.36
C SER A 2 -4.26 -4.68 45.15
N ASN A 3 -4.79 -3.70 45.85
CA ASN A 3 -3.97 -2.72 46.59
C ASN A 3 -3.20 -3.27 47.81
N ASN A 4 -3.62 -4.41 48.37
CA ASN A 4 -2.95 -4.99 49.53
C ASN A 4 -1.74 -5.85 49.13
N ILE A 5 -1.75 -6.46 47.94
CA ILE A 5 -0.64 -7.30 47.46
C ILE A 5 0.57 -6.44 47.12
N PHE A 6 0.33 -5.27 46.51
CA PHE A 6 1.40 -4.32 46.16
C PHE A 6 2.07 -3.69 47.41
N LYS A 7 1.26 -3.39 48.45
CA LYS A 7 1.81 -2.92 49.75
C LYS A 7 2.63 -4.00 50.44
N PHE A 8 2.30 -5.27 50.24
CA PHE A 8 3.04 -6.40 50.81
C PHE A 8 4.38 -6.63 50.09
N LEU A 9 4.43 -6.52 48.77
CA LEU A 9 5.66 -6.66 47.97
C LEU A 9 6.67 -5.52 48.23
N ILE A 10 6.19 -4.33 48.58
CA ILE A 10 7.06 -3.18 48.93
C ILE A 10 7.59 -3.30 50.37
N LYS A 11 6.88 -4.03 51.26
CA LYS A 11 7.20 -4.03 52.70
C LYS A 11 8.16 -5.16 53.11
N ASP A 12 8.21 -6.28 52.34
CA ASP A 12 9.04 -7.43 52.66
C ASP A 12 10.26 -7.58 51.73
N LYS A 13 11.20 -6.62 51.85
CA LYS A 13 12.49 -6.72 51.15
C LYS A 13 13.32 -7.97 51.45
N PHE A 14 12.99 -8.71 52.50
CA PHE A 14 13.81 -9.82 53.01
C PHE A 14 13.42 -11.25 52.49
N ASN A 15 12.25 -11.44 51.86
CA ASN A 15 11.83 -12.76 51.40
C ASN A 15 11.15 -12.76 50.01
N PHE A 16 11.55 -11.83 49.17
CA PHE A 16 10.97 -11.60 47.85
C PHE A 16 11.02 -12.84 46.94
N LYS A 17 12.14 -13.63 46.98
CA LYS A 17 12.29 -14.88 46.22
C LYS A 17 11.29 -15.95 46.58
N ALA A 18 10.95 -16.10 47.88
CA ALA A 18 9.97 -17.09 48.35
C ALA A 18 8.53 -16.62 48.09
N ALA A 19 8.28 -15.30 48.22
CA ALA A 19 6.98 -14.71 47.98
C ALA A 19 6.59 -14.78 46.47
N LEU A 20 7.52 -14.56 45.57
CA LEU A 20 7.27 -14.64 44.12
C LEU A 20 6.86 -16.02 43.66
N LYS A 21 7.48 -17.11 44.17
CA LYS A 21 7.14 -18.48 43.77
C LYS A 21 5.72 -18.91 44.15
N ASN A 22 5.15 -18.28 45.15
CA ASN A 22 3.80 -18.61 45.65
C ASN A 22 2.71 -17.70 45.08
N PHE A 23 3.05 -16.74 44.22
CA PHE A 23 2.09 -15.77 43.69
C PHE A 23 1.50 -16.18 42.35
N LYS A 24 0.22 -15.88 42.16
CA LYS A 24 -0.53 -16.05 40.92
C LYS A 24 0.20 -15.46 39.70
N PHE A 25 0.81 -14.29 39.87
CA PHE A 25 1.54 -13.58 38.78
C PHE A 25 2.80 -14.31 38.29
N TYR A 26 3.46 -15.11 39.10
CA TYR A 26 4.61 -15.89 38.63
C TYR A 26 4.22 -16.87 37.53
N SER A 27 3.11 -17.59 37.72
CA SER A 27 2.58 -18.51 36.69
C SER A 27 2.06 -17.74 35.45
N GLU A 28 1.43 -16.60 35.67
CA GLU A 28 0.94 -15.74 34.54
C GLU A 28 2.10 -15.22 33.71
N ILE A 29 3.18 -14.71 34.32
CA ILE A 29 4.37 -14.25 33.62
C ILE A 29 5.06 -15.39 32.89
N LYS A 30 5.25 -16.55 33.61
CA LYS A 30 5.93 -17.71 33.04
C LYS A 30 5.24 -18.26 31.78
N ASN A 31 3.92 -18.14 31.71
CA ASN A 31 3.11 -18.63 30.59
C ASN A 31 2.72 -17.53 29.61
N SER A 32 3.21 -16.29 29.78
CA SER A 32 2.98 -15.19 28.87
C SER A 32 4.00 -15.19 27.71
N ASP A 33 3.64 -14.58 26.59
CA ASP A 33 4.56 -14.36 25.47
C ASP A 33 5.67 -13.34 25.79
N PHE A 34 5.64 -12.73 26.98
CA PHE A 34 6.60 -11.71 27.41
C PHE A 34 7.78 -12.26 28.22
N PHE A 35 7.80 -13.55 28.55
CA PHE A 35 8.93 -14.23 29.17
C PHE A 35 9.28 -15.51 28.41
N ASP A 36 10.49 -15.57 27.87
CA ASP A 36 11.03 -16.74 27.18
C ASP A 36 12.18 -17.33 28.00
N GLU A 37 11.91 -18.46 28.65
CA GLU A 37 12.87 -19.14 29.52
C GLU A 37 14.10 -19.64 28.74
N SER A 38 13.91 -20.12 27.51
CA SER A 38 15.00 -20.63 26.66
C SER A 38 15.91 -19.50 26.23
N PHE A 39 15.31 -18.42 25.69
CA PHE A 39 16.04 -17.21 25.32
C PHE A 39 16.84 -16.64 26.50
N TYR A 40 16.18 -16.48 27.66
CA TYR A 40 16.81 -15.89 28.84
C TYR A 40 17.97 -16.76 29.35
N ARG A 41 17.80 -18.08 29.38
CA ARG A 41 18.81 -19.04 29.81
C ARG A 41 20.02 -19.08 28.87
N GLU A 42 19.77 -19.06 27.57
CA GLU A 42 20.85 -19.05 26.56
C GLU A 42 21.63 -17.73 26.57
N THR A 43 20.90 -16.60 26.65
CA THR A 43 21.51 -15.26 26.56
C THR A 43 22.28 -14.89 27.83
N TYR A 44 21.79 -15.27 29.02
CA TYR A 44 22.33 -14.81 30.30
C TYR A 44 22.85 -15.95 31.19
N SER A 45 23.29 -17.07 30.58
CA SER A 45 23.76 -18.27 31.28
C SER A 45 24.83 -18.01 32.35
N GLU A 46 25.76 -17.11 32.07
CA GLU A 46 26.86 -16.74 32.98
C GLU A 46 26.40 -16.08 34.28
N TYR A 47 25.24 -15.44 34.24
CA TYR A 47 24.67 -14.70 35.39
C TYR A 47 23.74 -15.56 36.24
N LEU A 48 23.20 -16.65 35.70
CA LEU A 48 22.16 -17.45 36.36
C LEU A 48 22.62 -18.30 37.56
N LYS A 49 23.89 -18.72 37.61
CA LYS A 49 24.48 -19.47 38.73
C LYS A 49 23.56 -20.58 39.30
N ASN A 50 22.86 -21.33 38.47
CA ASN A 50 21.83 -22.32 38.83
C ASN A 50 20.52 -21.72 39.38
N GLU A 51 20.29 -20.44 39.28
CA GLU A 51 19.03 -19.82 39.64
C GLU A 51 17.95 -20.06 38.58
N ASP A 52 16.69 -20.05 39.00
CA ASP A 52 15.57 -20.09 38.07
C ASP A 52 15.51 -18.82 37.22
N PRO A 53 15.47 -18.88 35.86
CA PRO A 53 15.56 -17.71 34.97
C PRO A 53 14.54 -16.63 35.26
N LEU A 54 13.27 -16.99 35.46
CA LEU A 54 12.23 -16.00 35.77
C LEU A 54 12.46 -15.35 37.14
N THR A 55 12.88 -16.11 38.14
CA THR A 55 13.21 -15.56 39.45
C THR A 55 14.38 -14.59 39.37
N HIS A 56 15.45 -14.94 38.64
CA HIS A 56 16.58 -14.06 38.39
C HIS A 56 16.17 -12.79 37.70
N TYR A 57 15.39 -12.87 36.61
CA TYR A 57 14.90 -11.70 35.91
C TYR A 57 14.08 -10.78 36.81
N LEU A 58 13.13 -11.35 37.57
CA LEU A 58 12.24 -10.57 38.42
C LEU A 58 12.93 -9.88 39.61
N THR A 59 14.11 -10.35 40.02
CA THR A 59 14.82 -9.82 41.19
C THR A 59 16.03 -8.96 40.84
N GLU A 60 16.82 -9.36 39.87
CA GLU A 60 18.12 -8.76 39.52
C GLU A 60 18.23 -8.39 38.04
N GLY A 61 17.81 -9.30 37.14
CA GLY A 61 18.06 -9.17 35.70
C GLY A 61 17.49 -7.87 35.10
N TYR A 62 16.26 -7.49 35.48
CA TYR A 62 15.68 -6.23 34.98
C TYR A 62 16.46 -4.98 35.39
N LYS A 63 17.15 -5.01 36.54
CA LYS A 63 18.00 -3.90 37.00
C LYS A 63 19.31 -3.80 36.23
N LEU A 64 19.73 -4.90 35.62
CA LEU A 64 20.89 -5.00 34.76
C LEU A 64 20.56 -4.72 33.29
N GLY A 65 19.32 -4.35 32.98
CA GLY A 65 18.85 -4.14 31.61
C GLY A 65 18.64 -5.45 30.83
N PHE A 66 18.50 -6.58 31.51
CA PHE A 66 18.26 -7.87 30.83
C PHE A 66 16.85 -7.96 30.31
N LEU A 67 16.72 -8.46 29.10
CA LEU A 67 15.44 -8.69 28.45
C LEU A 67 14.81 -10.01 28.93
N PRO A 68 13.53 -10.03 29.30
CA PRO A 68 12.86 -11.28 29.69
C PRO A 68 12.51 -12.14 28.48
N SER A 69 12.33 -11.54 27.33
CA SER A 69 12.15 -12.11 26.00
C SER A 69 12.41 -11.06 24.93
N LEU A 70 12.33 -11.43 23.66
CA LEU A 70 12.36 -10.47 22.56
C LEU A 70 11.06 -9.64 22.45
N ASN A 71 10.01 -10.02 23.16
CA ASN A 71 8.69 -9.38 23.11
C ASN A 71 8.48 -8.31 24.19
N PHE A 72 9.43 -8.10 25.10
CA PHE A 72 9.32 -7.12 26.17
C PHE A 72 10.65 -6.41 26.44
N ASP A 73 10.68 -5.10 26.19
CA ASP A 73 11.83 -4.26 26.52
C ASP A 73 11.61 -3.56 27.86
N SER A 74 12.34 -4.01 28.87
CA SER A 74 12.26 -3.51 30.24
C SER A 74 12.65 -2.05 30.35
N ASP A 75 13.72 -1.64 29.66
CA ASP A 75 14.25 -0.27 29.72
C ASP A 75 13.32 0.69 28.99
N ALA A 76 12.86 0.33 27.80
CA ALA A 76 11.88 1.11 27.05
C ALA A 76 10.56 1.31 27.84
N TYR A 77 10.10 0.26 28.54
CA TYR A 77 8.92 0.36 29.40
C TYR A 77 9.15 1.33 30.56
N LEU A 78 10.30 1.26 31.21
CA LEU A 78 10.65 2.17 32.32
C LEU A 78 10.91 3.61 31.87
N GLU A 79 11.35 3.82 30.64
CA GLU A 79 11.47 5.16 30.04
C GLU A 79 10.11 5.77 29.71
N THR A 80 9.21 4.95 29.17
CA THR A 80 7.83 5.37 28.85
C THR A 80 7.02 5.67 30.13
N TYR A 81 7.26 4.90 31.19
CA TYR A 81 6.54 5.02 32.47
C TYR A 81 7.47 5.31 33.67
N PRO A 82 7.99 6.55 33.79
CA PRO A 82 8.95 6.90 34.84
C PRO A 82 8.43 6.66 36.27
N GLN A 83 7.12 6.70 36.48
CA GLN A 83 6.50 6.39 37.79
C GLN A 83 6.76 4.94 38.23
N VAL A 84 6.87 3.99 37.28
CA VAL A 84 7.19 2.57 37.57
C VAL A 84 8.65 2.45 37.98
N ARG A 85 9.55 3.15 37.26
CA ARG A 85 10.97 3.24 37.61
C ARG A 85 11.18 3.85 38.99
N ASN A 86 10.52 4.96 39.30
CA ASN A 86 10.64 5.66 40.55
C ASN A 86 10.09 4.83 41.74
N ALA A 87 9.17 3.93 41.50
CA ALA A 87 8.63 3.02 42.50
C ALA A 87 9.50 1.76 42.71
N ASP A 88 10.59 1.59 41.98
CA ASP A 88 11.50 0.41 41.99
C ASP A 88 10.72 -0.90 41.76
N ILE A 89 9.75 -0.88 40.82
CA ILE A 89 8.91 -2.03 40.49
C ILE A 89 9.46 -2.70 39.22
N ASN A 90 9.54 -4.04 39.21
CA ASN A 90 9.90 -4.78 38.03
C ASN A 90 8.90 -4.46 36.88
N PRO A 91 9.38 -4.04 35.69
CA PRO A 91 8.53 -3.55 34.60
C PRO A 91 7.56 -4.62 34.07
N LEU A 92 8.00 -5.86 33.90
CA LEU A 92 7.13 -6.93 33.40
C LEU A 92 6.08 -7.34 34.43
N LEU A 93 6.46 -7.40 35.72
CA LEU A 93 5.50 -7.63 36.79
C LEU A 93 4.44 -6.52 36.84
N HIS A 94 4.87 -5.26 36.71
CA HIS A 94 3.93 -4.12 36.66
C HIS A 94 2.98 -4.25 35.47
N TYR A 95 3.51 -4.57 34.27
CA TYR A 95 2.70 -4.69 33.07
C TYR A 95 1.65 -5.80 33.21
N ILE A 96 2.05 -7.02 33.60
CA ILE A 96 1.13 -8.15 33.76
C ILE A 96 0.10 -7.90 34.86
N ALA A 97 0.49 -7.24 35.96
CA ALA A 97 -0.42 -7.00 37.08
C ALA A 97 -1.39 -5.81 36.85
N HIS A 98 -0.96 -4.80 36.13
CA HIS A 98 -1.68 -3.53 36.00
C HIS A 98 -1.65 -2.97 34.58
N GLY A 99 -0.49 -2.91 33.93
CA GLY A 99 -0.28 -2.19 32.69
C GLY A 99 -1.21 -2.63 31.55
N GLN A 100 -1.41 -3.93 31.40
CA GLN A 100 -2.30 -4.51 30.38
C GLN A 100 -3.79 -4.14 30.57
N TYR A 101 -4.19 -3.73 31.77
CA TYR A 101 -5.55 -3.30 32.09
C TYR A 101 -5.69 -1.77 32.13
N GLU A 102 -4.59 -1.05 31.94
CA GLU A 102 -4.52 0.41 31.94
C GLU A 102 -4.08 0.94 30.58
N ASP A 103 -4.23 0.15 29.51
CA ASP A 103 -3.82 0.46 28.13
C ASP A 103 -2.37 0.93 28.01
N LYS A 104 -1.47 0.42 28.90
CA LYS A 104 -0.05 0.76 28.81
C LYS A 104 0.60 -0.01 27.68
N LEU A 105 1.38 0.71 26.90
CA LEU A 105 2.08 0.20 25.74
C LEU A 105 3.36 -0.52 26.15
N VAL A 106 3.67 -1.60 25.46
CA VAL A 106 4.90 -2.37 25.59
C VAL A 106 5.70 -2.24 24.31
N GLN A 107 6.98 -1.91 24.41
CA GLN A 107 7.90 -2.05 23.28
C GLN A 107 8.60 -3.40 23.37
N SER A 108 8.61 -4.14 22.28
CA SER A 108 9.40 -5.34 22.20
C SER A 108 10.84 -5.00 21.80
N ALA A 109 11.82 -5.66 22.39
CA ALA A 109 13.20 -5.57 21.95
C ALA A 109 13.36 -6.02 20.48
N TYR A 110 12.50 -6.92 20.02
CA TYR A 110 12.40 -7.30 18.62
C TYR A 110 12.04 -6.10 17.74
N SER A 111 11.11 -5.23 18.19
CA SER A 111 10.70 -4.06 17.40
C SER A 111 11.81 -3.04 17.24
N VAL A 112 12.56 -2.77 18.30
CA VAL A 112 13.70 -1.83 18.29
C VAL A 112 14.82 -2.39 17.40
N ARG A 113 15.26 -3.62 17.65
CA ARG A 113 16.28 -4.29 16.85
C ARG A 113 15.90 -4.40 15.38
N ARG A 114 14.66 -4.79 15.09
CA ARG A 114 14.19 -4.91 13.70
C ARG A 114 14.15 -3.56 12.99
N LYS A 115 13.74 -2.51 13.68
CA LYS A 115 13.78 -1.14 13.15
C LYS A 115 15.21 -0.70 12.83
N GLU A 116 16.15 -0.94 13.75
CA GLU A 116 17.58 -0.65 13.53
C GLU A 116 18.16 -1.41 12.34
N GLU A 117 17.90 -2.73 12.23
CA GLU A 117 18.31 -3.53 11.08
C GLU A 117 17.77 -2.98 9.75
N ILE A 118 16.54 -2.51 9.73
CA ILE A 118 15.93 -1.90 8.55
C ILE A 118 16.65 -0.60 8.19
N LEU A 119 16.90 0.26 9.17
CA LEU A 119 17.59 1.53 8.96
C LEU A 119 19.02 1.33 8.47
N GLU A 120 19.79 0.44 9.12
CA GLU A 120 21.16 0.09 8.73
C GLU A 120 21.21 -0.53 7.32
N THR A 121 20.28 -1.45 7.03
CA THR A 121 20.19 -2.06 5.70
C THR A 121 19.87 -1.02 4.64
N ASN A 122 18.95 -0.09 4.90
CA ASN A 122 18.60 0.97 3.95
C ASN A 122 19.81 1.85 3.64
N LEU A 123 20.61 2.21 4.64
CA LEU A 123 21.82 3.01 4.44
C LEU A 123 22.79 2.39 3.42
N MET A 124 22.87 1.05 3.36
CA MET A 124 23.74 0.34 2.40
C MET A 124 23.26 0.46 0.95
N PHE A 125 22.00 0.81 0.73
CA PHE A 125 21.40 0.93 -0.60
C PHE A 125 21.27 2.38 -1.07
N LEU A 126 21.57 3.39 -0.23
CA LEU A 126 21.50 4.80 -0.62
C LEU A 126 22.52 5.10 -1.72
N ASN A 127 22.08 5.95 -2.66
CA ASN A 127 22.96 6.45 -3.71
C ASN A 127 23.71 7.72 -3.24
N ASP A 128 24.93 7.90 -3.69
CA ASP A 128 25.72 9.13 -3.43
C ASP A 128 25.36 10.21 -4.46
N TYR A 129 24.14 10.71 -4.40
CA TYR A 129 23.73 11.81 -5.27
C TYR A 129 24.41 13.12 -4.89
N LYS A 130 25.03 13.78 -5.87
CA LYS A 130 25.67 15.09 -5.72
C LYS A 130 24.98 16.09 -6.65
N PHE A 131 24.55 17.18 -6.08
CA PHE A 131 23.93 18.27 -6.82
C PHE A 131 24.93 19.43 -6.93
N GLU A 132 25.16 19.98 -8.13
CA GLU A 132 25.94 21.21 -8.29
C GLU A 132 25.28 22.37 -7.53
N LYS A 133 23.94 22.40 -7.55
CA LYS A 133 23.11 23.28 -6.78
C LYS A 133 21.81 22.53 -6.44
N GLU A 134 21.53 22.42 -5.17
CA GLU A 134 20.27 21.85 -4.71
C GLU A 134 19.10 22.77 -5.09
N PRO A 135 18.13 22.32 -5.92
CA PRO A 135 16.95 23.13 -6.20
C PRO A 135 16.04 23.20 -4.97
N LEU A 136 15.35 24.33 -4.80
CA LEU A 136 14.42 24.50 -3.68
C LEU A 136 13.24 23.52 -3.79
N ILE A 137 12.95 22.82 -2.70
CA ILE A 137 11.80 21.92 -2.54
C ILE A 137 10.84 22.54 -1.51
N SER A 138 9.56 22.69 -1.86
CA SER A 138 8.52 23.04 -0.90
C SER A 138 7.84 21.77 -0.40
N ILE A 139 8.06 21.45 0.88
CA ILE A 139 7.45 20.30 1.56
C ILE A 139 6.09 20.76 2.11
N ILE A 140 5.01 20.18 1.59
CA ILE A 140 3.64 20.52 1.94
C ILE A 140 3.08 19.42 2.85
N ILE A 141 2.60 19.81 4.04
CA ILE A 141 2.09 18.91 5.08
C ILE A 141 0.72 19.40 5.52
N LEU A 142 -0.29 18.56 5.44
CA LEU A 142 -1.61 18.84 6.01
C LEU A 142 -1.68 18.29 7.45
N ASN A 143 -2.27 19.06 8.35
CA ASN A 143 -2.44 18.67 9.75
C ASN A 143 -3.84 18.97 10.27
N LEU A 144 -4.38 18.02 11.04
CA LEU A 144 -5.58 18.20 11.86
C LEU A 144 -5.43 17.38 13.13
N ASN A 145 -5.32 18.06 14.30
CA ASN A 145 -5.18 17.44 15.63
C ASN A 145 -4.06 16.37 15.68
N GLY A 146 -2.93 16.63 14.97
CA GLY A 146 -1.88 15.65 14.75
C GLY A 146 -0.60 15.91 15.56
N LEU A 147 -0.67 16.49 16.76
CA LEU A 147 0.51 16.87 17.56
C LEU A 147 1.52 15.74 17.74
N SER A 148 1.06 14.52 18.04
CA SER A 148 1.93 13.36 18.23
C SER A 148 2.63 12.95 16.93
N HIS A 149 1.94 13.07 15.80
CA HIS A 149 2.49 12.81 14.46
C HIS A 149 3.53 13.85 14.08
N LEU A 150 3.22 15.14 14.24
CA LEU A 150 4.15 16.23 13.97
C LEU A 150 5.44 16.11 14.81
N LYS A 151 5.33 15.75 16.10
CA LYS A 151 6.50 15.51 16.95
C LYS A 151 7.36 14.35 16.44
N ARG A 152 6.76 13.30 15.93
CA ARG A 152 7.47 12.16 15.35
C ARG A 152 8.11 12.51 14.00
N LEU A 153 7.36 13.17 13.12
CA LEU A 153 7.83 13.61 11.81
C LEU A 153 9.05 14.52 11.94
N PHE A 154 8.99 15.53 12.82
CA PHE A 154 10.05 16.51 12.97
C PHE A 154 11.20 16.09 13.91
N LYS A 155 11.11 14.91 14.53
CA LYS A 155 12.22 14.38 15.34
C LYS A 155 13.45 14.12 14.47
N ASP A 156 14.53 14.86 14.74
CA ASP A 156 15.80 14.79 13.98
C ASP A 156 15.60 15.01 12.45
N PHE A 157 14.63 15.83 12.06
CA PHE A 157 14.22 16.02 10.67
C PHE A 157 15.39 16.44 9.77
N ASP A 158 16.14 17.47 10.14
CA ASP A 158 17.30 17.95 9.37
C ASP A 158 18.35 16.86 9.15
N LYS A 159 18.67 16.09 10.20
CA LYS A 159 19.67 15.02 10.13
C LYS A 159 19.21 13.90 9.19
N LYS A 160 17.94 13.55 9.24
CA LYS A 160 17.36 12.49 8.41
C LYS A 160 17.18 12.92 6.96
N THR A 161 16.82 14.18 6.74
CA THR A 161 16.51 14.72 5.42
C THR A 161 17.76 14.80 4.52
N ASN A 162 18.91 15.18 5.09
CA ASN A 162 20.20 15.24 4.38
C ASN A 162 20.11 15.97 3.01
N TYR A 163 19.29 17.03 2.95
CA TYR A 163 19.08 17.93 1.82
C TYR A 163 18.86 19.32 2.38
N SER A 164 19.61 20.31 1.92
CA SER A 164 19.70 21.59 2.63
C SER A 164 18.72 22.66 2.13
N ASN A 165 18.29 22.58 0.88
CA ASN A 165 17.51 23.65 0.24
C ASN A 165 16.02 23.30 0.16
N TYR A 166 15.31 23.43 1.30
CA TYR A 166 13.87 23.23 1.36
C TYR A 166 13.17 24.32 2.19
N GLU A 167 11.88 24.48 1.96
CA GLU A 167 10.93 25.14 2.87
C GLU A 167 9.83 24.16 3.23
N ILE A 168 9.19 24.37 4.39
CA ILE A 168 8.07 23.56 4.86
C ILE A 168 6.82 24.44 4.93
N ILE A 169 5.72 23.98 4.35
CA ILE A 169 4.42 24.64 4.41
C ILE A 169 3.46 23.68 5.10
N VAL A 170 3.07 24.00 6.33
CA VAL A 170 2.08 23.22 7.07
C VAL A 170 0.72 23.88 6.93
N VAL A 171 -0.25 23.14 6.41
CA VAL A 171 -1.66 23.55 6.36
C VAL A 171 -2.36 22.94 7.55
N ASP A 172 -2.64 23.74 8.55
CA ASP A 172 -3.41 23.33 9.72
C ASP A 172 -4.90 23.54 9.46
N ASN A 173 -5.66 22.46 9.46
CA ASN A 173 -7.08 22.41 9.12
C ASN A 173 -7.99 22.67 10.34
N GLY A 174 -7.65 23.64 11.18
CA GLY A 174 -8.43 24.04 12.34
C GLY A 174 -8.23 23.12 13.55
N SER A 175 -6.97 22.75 13.83
CA SER A 175 -6.65 21.93 15.01
C SER A 175 -7.05 22.59 16.31
N SER A 176 -7.63 21.80 17.21
CA SER A 176 -7.98 22.20 18.57
C SER A 176 -6.96 21.73 19.62
N ASP A 177 -5.99 20.91 19.23
CA ASP A 177 -4.88 20.47 20.08
C ASP A 177 -3.70 21.49 20.06
N GLU A 178 -2.59 21.16 20.71
CA GLU A 178 -1.39 22.01 20.77
C GLU A 178 -0.56 22.00 19.45
N SER A 179 -1.06 21.47 18.34
CA SER A 179 -0.34 21.36 17.05
C SER A 179 0.18 22.71 16.58
N VAL A 180 -0.69 23.72 16.49
CA VAL A 180 -0.32 25.07 16.01
C VAL A 180 0.73 25.71 16.89
N LYS A 181 0.61 25.58 18.22
CA LYS A 181 1.58 26.11 19.16
C LYS A 181 2.95 25.42 19.01
N TYR A 182 2.95 24.11 18.87
CA TYR A 182 4.16 23.35 18.60
C TYR A 182 4.85 23.79 17.30
N LEU A 183 4.11 23.93 16.20
CA LEU A 183 4.63 24.41 14.92
C LEU A 183 5.17 25.85 15.00
N LYS A 184 4.51 26.74 15.75
CA LYS A 184 4.99 28.12 15.97
C LYS A 184 6.33 28.16 16.70
N ASN A 185 6.56 27.25 17.66
CA ASN A 185 7.85 27.13 18.33
C ASN A 185 8.93 26.56 17.40
N LEU A 186 8.57 25.58 16.58
CA LEU A 186 9.51 24.91 15.69
C LEU A 186 10.02 25.80 14.54
N LYS A 187 9.37 26.92 14.25
CA LYS A 187 9.83 27.92 13.27
C LYS A 187 11.19 28.54 13.57
N GLU A 188 11.64 28.50 14.82
CA GLU A 188 12.96 28.99 15.20
C GLU A 188 14.08 28.05 14.76
N GLU A 189 13.75 26.77 14.52
CA GLU A 189 14.70 25.71 14.14
C GLU A 189 14.59 25.30 12.68
N LEU A 190 13.37 25.33 12.10
CA LEU A 190 13.06 24.86 10.74
C LEU A 190 12.39 25.95 9.90
N PRO A 191 12.59 25.99 8.58
CA PRO A 191 11.99 26.97 7.69
C PRO A 191 10.49 26.71 7.43
N ILE A 192 9.67 26.81 8.48
CA ILE A 192 8.24 26.49 8.48
C ILE A 192 7.39 27.73 8.24
N ARG A 193 6.43 27.60 7.30
CA ARG A 193 5.30 28.52 7.10
C ARG A 193 4.02 27.77 7.45
N ILE A 194 3.07 28.45 8.13
CA ILE A 194 1.81 27.83 8.56
C ILE A 194 0.66 28.56 7.88
N ILE A 195 -0.25 27.79 7.28
CA ILE A 195 -1.57 28.23 6.84
C ILE A 195 -2.55 27.71 7.88
N GLU A 196 -3.21 28.61 8.60
CA GLU A 196 -4.19 28.27 9.63
C GLU A 196 -5.61 28.39 9.02
N ASN A 197 -6.24 27.27 8.70
CA ASN A 197 -7.64 27.25 8.24
C ASN A 197 -8.59 27.27 9.43
N SER A 198 -9.76 27.91 9.27
CA SER A 198 -10.81 27.92 10.28
C SER A 198 -11.61 26.62 10.35
N GLU A 199 -11.50 25.77 9.32
CA GLU A 199 -12.23 24.52 9.18
C GLU A 199 -11.40 23.48 8.43
N ASN A 200 -11.82 22.23 8.50
CA ASN A 200 -11.16 21.13 7.79
C ASN A 200 -11.51 21.16 6.30
N VAL A 201 -10.52 21.50 5.46
CA VAL A 201 -10.64 21.41 4.00
C VAL A 201 -10.19 20.04 3.49
N SER A 202 -10.58 19.70 2.24
CA SER A 202 -10.16 18.44 1.62
C SER A 202 -8.64 18.36 1.45
N PHE A 203 -8.11 17.15 1.34
CA PHE A 203 -6.70 16.90 1.07
C PHE A 203 -6.24 17.62 -0.21
N SER A 204 -7.02 17.51 -1.28
CA SER A 204 -6.75 18.19 -2.56
C SER A 204 -6.67 19.70 -2.38
N LYS A 205 -7.67 20.31 -1.74
CA LYS A 205 -7.72 21.76 -1.56
C LYS A 205 -6.56 22.28 -0.72
N GLY A 206 -6.26 21.65 0.40
CA GLY A 206 -5.15 22.08 1.27
C GLY A 206 -3.80 22.04 0.55
N ASN A 207 -3.53 20.96 -0.20
CA ASN A 207 -2.31 20.86 -1.00
C ASN A 207 -2.27 21.89 -2.14
N ASN A 208 -3.37 22.10 -2.87
CA ASN A 208 -3.46 23.10 -3.93
C ASN A 208 -3.22 24.51 -3.42
N ASP A 209 -3.80 24.88 -2.28
CA ASP A 209 -3.63 26.21 -1.69
C ASP A 209 -2.18 26.43 -1.22
N ALA A 210 -1.55 25.42 -0.62
CA ALA A 210 -0.13 25.46 -0.28
C ALA A 210 0.77 25.56 -1.51
N ALA A 211 0.47 24.82 -2.57
CA ALA A 211 1.22 24.83 -3.82
C ALA A 211 1.24 26.22 -4.51
N LYS A 212 0.16 27.00 -4.39
CA LYS A 212 0.06 28.38 -4.92
C LYS A 212 1.11 29.30 -4.27
N ILE A 213 1.36 29.17 -2.98
CA ILE A 213 2.28 30.02 -2.22
C ILE A 213 3.69 29.43 -2.08
N ALA A 214 3.90 28.20 -2.51
CA ALA A 214 5.19 27.51 -2.50
C ALA A 214 6.20 28.23 -3.41
N ASN A 215 7.47 28.36 -2.97
CA ASN A 215 8.54 28.98 -3.75
C ASN A 215 9.43 27.92 -4.45
N GLY A 216 9.30 26.64 -4.05
CA GLY A 216 10.10 25.55 -4.57
C GLY A 216 9.92 25.31 -6.06
N LYS A 217 11.01 24.89 -6.71
CA LYS A 217 10.95 24.33 -8.06
C LYS A 217 10.20 23.00 -8.06
N TYR A 218 10.26 22.29 -6.95
CA TYR A 218 9.57 21.03 -6.74
C TYR A 218 8.64 21.14 -5.53
N LEU A 219 7.53 20.43 -5.58
CA LEU A 219 6.58 20.24 -4.49
C LEU A 219 6.74 18.81 -3.97
N LEU A 220 6.86 18.66 -2.67
CA LEU A 220 6.80 17.37 -2.00
C LEU A 220 5.53 17.34 -1.15
N LEU A 221 4.55 16.54 -1.54
CA LEU A 221 3.39 16.26 -0.69
C LEU A 221 3.80 15.20 0.32
N LEU A 222 3.58 15.48 1.61
CA LEU A 222 4.01 14.62 2.71
C LEU A 222 2.94 14.55 3.80
N ASN A 223 2.50 13.36 4.16
CA ASN A 223 1.56 13.19 5.26
C ASN A 223 2.24 13.51 6.61
N ASN A 224 1.46 14.03 7.58
CA ASN A 224 1.95 14.35 8.91
C ASN A 224 2.29 13.11 9.77
N ASP A 225 1.78 11.93 9.42
CA ASP A 225 2.01 10.66 10.11
C ASP A 225 3.15 9.82 9.50
N ILE A 226 3.99 10.46 8.70
CA ILE A 226 5.25 9.90 8.21
C ILE A 226 6.37 10.03 9.25
N GLU A 227 7.19 8.99 9.35
CA GLU A 227 8.49 9.04 10.03
C GLU A 227 9.60 8.86 8.99
N PRO A 228 10.38 9.91 8.66
CA PRO A 228 11.41 9.82 7.64
C PRO A 228 12.64 9.03 8.13
N THR A 229 13.34 8.37 7.20
CA THR A 229 14.63 7.74 7.41
C THR A 229 15.76 8.63 6.86
N TYR A 230 17.01 8.23 7.05
CA TYR A 230 18.14 9.02 6.57
C TYR A 230 18.21 9.02 5.03
N GLY A 231 18.46 10.18 4.43
CA GLY A 231 18.73 10.34 3.00
C GLY A 231 17.52 10.25 2.07
N TRP A 232 16.32 10.10 2.61
CA TRP A 232 15.09 9.88 1.84
C TRP A 232 14.82 10.96 0.78
N LEU A 233 15.02 12.25 1.11
CA LEU A 233 14.75 13.35 0.18
C LEU A 233 15.82 13.46 -0.90
N ASN A 234 17.08 13.17 -0.57
CA ASN A 234 18.17 13.06 -1.52
C ASN A 234 17.90 11.98 -2.59
N GLU A 235 17.39 10.82 -2.15
CA GLU A 235 17.00 9.72 -3.04
C GLU A 235 15.89 10.14 -4.00
N MET A 236 14.84 10.81 -3.49
CA MET A 236 13.75 11.29 -4.34
C MET A 236 14.23 12.33 -5.35
N MET A 237 15.01 13.32 -4.89
CA MET A 237 15.52 14.37 -5.76
C MET A 237 16.56 13.86 -6.75
N GLY A 238 17.41 12.92 -6.35
CA GLY A 238 18.36 12.26 -7.24
C GLY A 238 17.68 11.51 -8.37
N THR A 239 16.61 10.76 -8.05
CA THR A 239 15.78 10.09 -9.06
C THR A 239 15.13 11.09 -10.00
N MET A 240 14.57 12.19 -9.47
CA MET A 240 13.94 13.24 -10.24
C MET A 240 14.93 13.91 -11.21
N SER A 241 16.18 14.11 -10.79
CA SER A 241 17.18 14.80 -11.57
C SER A 241 17.88 13.93 -12.63
N ASN A 242 17.95 12.63 -12.41
CA ASN A 242 18.69 11.70 -13.27
C ASN A 242 17.84 10.96 -14.29
N ASN A 243 16.56 11.28 -14.37
CA ASN A 243 15.66 10.72 -15.36
C ASN A 243 14.94 11.84 -16.12
N ASP A 244 14.83 11.67 -17.43
CA ASP A 244 14.10 12.58 -18.28
C ASP A 244 12.59 12.37 -18.14
N ASN A 245 11.83 13.43 -18.36
CA ASN A 245 10.38 13.43 -18.46
C ASN A 245 9.64 12.92 -17.19
N VAL A 246 10.25 13.07 -16.00
CA VAL A 246 9.66 12.63 -14.73
C VAL A 246 8.64 13.64 -14.24
N GLY A 247 7.40 13.20 -14.11
CA GLY A 247 6.31 13.98 -13.53
C GLY A 247 6.14 13.76 -12.04
N ALA A 248 6.53 12.59 -11.51
CA ALA A 248 6.46 12.30 -10.09
C ALA A 248 7.49 11.24 -9.65
N VAL A 249 7.97 11.38 -8.41
CA VAL A 249 8.76 10.34 -7.71
C VAL A 249 8.09 10.02 -6.39
N GLY A 250 7.77 8.75 -6.18
CA GLY A 250 7.21 8.24 -4.93
C GLY A 250 8.20 7.41 -4.13
N ALA A 251 7.97 7.32 -2.84
CA ALA A 251 8.80 6.62 -1.87
C ALA A 251 8.27 5.23 -1.52
N LYS A 252 9.12 4.37 -0.96
CA LYS A 252 8.71 3.13 -0.32
C LYS A 252 8.17 3.44 1.07
N LEU A 253 6.91 3.08 1.32
CA LEU A 253 6.33 3.18 2.65
C LEU A 253 6.24 1.79 3.28
N ILE A 254 6.63 1.72 4.55
CA ILE A 254 6.51 0.51 5.36
C ILE A 254 5.68 0.80 6.60
N PHE A 255 4.93 -0.19 7.04
CA PHE A 255 4.22 -0.11 8.31
C PHE A 255 5.22 -0.04 9.46
N PRO A 256 4.98 0.79 10.49
CA PRO A 256 5.75 0.75 11.72
C PRO A 256 5.46 -0.54 12.49
N TYR A 257 6.07 -0.69 13.64
CA TYR A 257 5.69 -1.74 14.58
C TYR A 257 4.32 -1.45 15.19
N TYR A 258 3.47 -2.46 15.23
CA TYR A 258 2.18 -2.42 15.93
C TYR A 258 2.20 -3.41 17.10
N GLU A 259 1.73 -2.94 18.27
CA GLU A 259 1.65 -3.76 19.47
C GLU A 259 0.37 -4.62 19.51
N ASP A 260 -0.65 -4.20 18.78
CA ASP A 260 -1.90 -4.95 18.65
C ASP A 260 -1.68 -6.25 17.87
N ILE A 261 -2.05 -7.38 18.47
CA ILE A 261 -1.92 -8.73 17.87
C ILE A 261 -2.59 -8.79 16.49
N LEU A 262 -3.70 -8.11 16.28
CA LEU A 262 -4.40 -8.07 14.98
C LEU A 262 -3.57 -7.38 13.90
N ASN A 263 -2.72 -6.44 14.28
CA ASN A 263 -1.87 -5.67 13.39
C ASN A 263 -0.42 -6.17 13.33
N GLN A 264 -0.02 -7.14 14.14
CA GLN A 264 1.33 -7.72 14.13
C GLN A 264 1.79 -8.20 12.74
N PRO A 265 0.94 -8.85 11.91
CA PRO A 265 1.34 -9.23 10.55
C PRO A 265 1.70 -8.06 9.65
N LYS A 266 1.22 -6.84 9.96
CA LYS A 266 1.55 -5.60 9.23
C LYS A 266 2.91 -5.03 9.65
N SER A 267 3.38 -5.31 10.87
CA SER A 267 4.59 -4.72 11.44
C SER A 267 5.80 -4.92 10.53
N PHE A 268 6.49 -3.82 10.22
CA PHE A 268 7.67 -3.80 9.37
C PHE A 268 7.50 -4.46 7.99
N SER A 269 6.30 -4.42 7.46
CA SER A 269 6.00 -4.90 6.11
C SER A 269 5.75 -3.74 5.15
N ILE A 270 5.82 -4.01 3.86
CA ILE A 270 5.52 -3.00 2.83
C ILE A 270 4.06 -2.56 2.97
N GLN A 271 3.86 -1.24 3.00
CA GLN A 271 2.58 -0.60 2.88
C GLN A 271 2.35 -0.12 1.44
N HIS A 272 3.36 0.54 0.86
CA HIS A 272 3.31 1.04 -0.50
C HIS A 272 4.64 0.77 -1.23
N ALA A 273 4.53 0.19 -2.44
CA ALA A 273 5.63 0.04 -3.40
C ALA A 273 5.21 0.38 -4.83
N SER A 274 3.96 0.56 -5.09
CA SER A 274 3.26 1.09 -6.28
C SER A 274 1.77 0.78 -6.16
N VAL A 275 0.97 1.42 -7.00
CA VAL A 275 -0.45 1.09 -7.17
C VAL A 275 -0.62 0.34 -8.49
N LYS A 276 -1.48 -0.68 -8.48
CA LYS A 276 -1.99 -1.39 -9.64
C LYS A 276 -3.48 -1.59 -9.53
N PHE A 277 -4.10 -2.09 -10.59
CA PHE A 277 -5.53 -2.30 -10.64
C PHE A 277 -5.86 -3.79 -10.74
N ARG A 278 -6.93 -4.18 -10.08
CA ARG A 278 -7.53 -5.51 -10.18
C ARG A 278 -9.03 -5.40 -10.24
N GLU A 279 -9.65 -6.42 -10.78
CA GLU A 279 -11.09 -6.55 -10.74
C GLU A 279 -11.52 -6.82 -9.30
N GLU A 280 -12.46 -6.00 -8.80
CA GLU A 280 -13.08 -6.20 -7.50
C GLU A 280 -14.23 -7.22 -7.59
N LEU A 281 -14.72 -7.68 -6.43
CA LEU A 281 -15.78 -8.69 -6.33
C LEU A 281 -17.10 -8.26 -6.97
N THR A 282 -17.34 -6.95 -7.14
CA THR A 282 -18.42 -6.43 -7.95
C THR A 282 -17.97 -6.36 -9.40
N PRO A 283 -18.72 -6.96 -10.36
CA PRO A 283 -18.26 -7.21 -11.74
C PRO A 283 -18.02 -5.96 -12.58
N TYR A 284 -18.05 -4.77 -12.01
CA TYR A 284 -18.09 -3.50 -12.74
C TYR A 284 -16.97 -2.52 -12.41
N ILE A 285 -16.09 -2.84 -11.45
CA ILE A 285 -15.13 -1.89 -10.91
C ILE A 285 -13.73 -2.51 -10.83
N TYR A 286 -12.75 -1.83 -11.43
CA TYR A 286 -11.34 -2.14 -11.20
C TYR A 286 -10.86 -1.36 -9.98
N GLY A 287 -10.59 -2.05 -8.86
CA GLY A 287 -10.08 -1.42 -7.66
C GLY A 287 -8.56 -1.20 -7.71
N PRO A 288 -8.05 -0.03 -7.30
CA PRO A 288 -6.64 0.15 -7.06
C PRO A 288 -6.20 -0.67 -5.84
N TYR A 289 -4.98 -1.21 -5.89
CA TYR A 289 -4.37 -1.88 -4.74
C TYR A 289 -2.87 -1.59 -4.67
N HIS A 290 -2.33 -1.57 -3.47
CA HIS A 290 -0.89 -1.46 -3.27
C HIS A 290 -0.21 -2.79 -3.59
N GLU A 291 0.68 -2.76 -4.58
CA GLU A 291 1.45 -3.94 -4.97
C GLU A 291 2.40 -4.36 -3.84
N ASN A 292 2.46 -5.67 -3.56
CA ASN A 292 3.30 -6.24 -2.51
C ASN A 292 2.99 -5.77 -1.06
N MET A 293 1.82 -5.20 -0.83
CA MET A 293 1.37 -4.84 0.53
C MET A 293 1.48 -6.06 1.46
N PHE A 294 1.93 -5.83 2.68
CA PHE A 294 2.24 -6.83 3.73
C PHE A 294 3.43 -7.75 3.44
N ASN A 295 4.23 -7.49 2.41
CA ASN A 295 5.46 -8.24 2.19
C ASN A 295 6.53 -7.83 3.21
N THR A 296 7.04 -8.78 3.99
CA THR A 296 8.07 -8.55 5.01
C THR A 296 9.49 -8.55 4.46
N LEU A 297 9.70 -9.03 3.24
CA LEU A 297 10.99 -9.04 2.55
C LEU A 297 11.25 -7.70 1.84
N ILE A 298 11.25 -6.61 2.59
CA ILE A 298 11.25 -5.23 2.09
C ILE A 298 12.46 -4.87 1.21
N PHE A 299 13.58 -5.58 1.35
CA PHE A 299 14.81 -5.38 0.55
C PHE A 299 15.01 -6.44 -0.53
N ARG A 300 14.02 -7.28 -0.83
CA ARG A 300 14.11 -8.23 -1.94
C ARG A 300 14.35 -7.47 -3.26
N SER A 301 15.20 -7.99 -4.14
CA SER A 301 15.69 -7.29 -5.33
C SER A 301 14.57 -6.68 -6.20
N ASN A 302 13.50 -7.41 -6.46
CA ASN A 302 12.34 -6.91 -7.23
C ASN A 302 11.53 -5.81 -6.52
N LEU A 303 11.70 -5.64 -5.21
CA LEU A 303 11.08 -4.61 -4.36
C LEU A 303 12.04 -3.48 -3.99
N ASN A 304 13.31 -3.63 -4.37
CA ASN A 304 14.38 -2.68 -4.04
C ASN A 304 15.07 -2.10 -5.29
N THR A 305 14.36 -2.11 -6.41
CA THR A 305 14.80 -1.51 -7.68
C THR A 305 13.84 -0.41 -8.09
N SER A 306 14.35 0.77 -8.43
CA SER A 306 13.57 1.87 -9.00
C SER A 306 12.92 1.46 -10.29
N LYS A 307 11.64 1.84 -10.46
CA LYS A 307 10.86 1.44 -11.64
C LYS A 307 9.80 2.48 -11.98
N LYS A 308 9.42 2.55 -13.25
CA LYS A 308 8.22 3.26 -13.67
C LYS A 308 6.98 2.55 -13.11
N VAL A 309 6.02 3.33 -12.64
CA VAL A 309 4.75 2.85 -12.07
C VAL A 309 3.60 3.71 -12.58
N ILE A 310 2.38 3.19 -12.58
CA ILE A 310 1.23 3.99 -12.96
C ILE A 310 0.91 5.03 -11.90
N SER A 311 0.98 4.68 -10.61
CA SER A 311 0.69 5.60 -9.52
C SER A 311 1.56 5.34 -8.30
N ASN A 312 1.96 6.43 -7.65
CA ASN A 312 2.48 6.50 -6.31
C ASN A 312 1.41 7.13 -5.40
N THR A 313 1.52 6.92 -4.08
CA THR A 313 0.62 7.55 -3.11
C THR A 313 1.07 8.97 -2.75
N ALA A 314 0.11 9.87 -2.54
CA ALA A 314 0.39 11.23 -2.07
C ALA A 314 0.83 11.30 -0.59
N ALA A 315 0.92 10.17 0.11
CA ALA A 315 1.50 10.14 1.44
C ALA A 315 2.99 10.59 1.44
N CYS A 316 3.73 10.34 0.32
CA CYS A 316 5.05 10.91 0.07
C CYS A 316 5.34 10.91 -1.43
N ILE A 317 5.20 12.06 -2.09
CA ILE A 317 5.39 12.20 -3.53
C ILE A 317 6.05 13.53 -3.89
N LEU A 318 7.13 13.48 -4.68
CA LEU A 318 7.85 14.64 -5.21
C LEU A 318 7.41 14.92 -6.64
N ILE A 319 7.04 16.17 -6.95
CA ILE A 319 6.47 16.58 -8.23
C ILE A 319 7.13 17.89 -8.68
N PRO A 320 7.53 18.09 -9.95
CA PRO A 320 7.92 19.41 -10.44
C PRO A 320 6.73 20.38 -10.34
N LYS A 321 6.93 21.56 -9.73
CA LYS A 321 5.85 22.54 -9.57
C LYS A 321 5.24 22.95 -10.90
N SER A 322 6.05 23.03 -11.96
CA SER A 322 5.56 23.32 -13.32
C SER A 322 4.56 22.26 -13.82
N VAL A 323 4.86 20.96 -13.59
CA VAL A 323 3.98 19.86 -13.98
C VAL A 323 2.69 19.87 -13.13
N TYR A 324 2.83 20.05 -11.80
CA TYR A 324 1.67 20.17 -10.90
C TYR A 324 0.72 21.28 -11.35
N THR A 325 1.27 22.46 -11.68
CA THR A 325 0.48 23.60 -12.14
C THR A 325 -0.11 23.38 -13.54
N GLN A 326 0.65 22.78 -14.46
CA GLN A 326 0.19 22.45 -15.81
C GLN A 326 -1.03 21.52 -15.81
N LEU A 327 -1.09 20.61 -14.84
CA LEU A 327 -2.15 19.62 -14.69
C LEU A 327 -3.25 20.06 -13.71
N ASP A 328 -3.31 21.34 -13.35
CA ASP A 328 -4.30 21.93 -12.43
C ASP A 328 -4.32 21.28 -11.03
N GLY A 329 -3.15 20.75 -10.58
CA GLY A 329 -3.00 20.15 -9.26
C GLY A 329 -3.89 18.94 -9.01
N LEU A 330 -4.19 18.68 -7.72
CA LEU A 330 -5.13 17.64 -7.33
C LEU A 330 -6.57 18.06 -7.59
N ASP A 331 -7.41 17.13 -8.03
CA ASP A 331 -8.82 17.38 -8.29
C ASP A 331 -9.60 17.54 -6.97
N GLU A 332 -10.16 18.73 -6.73
CA GLU A 332 -10.86 19.07 -5.48
C GLU A 332 -12.25 18.42 -5.35
N ASN A 333 -12.74 17.75 -6.40
CA ASN A 333 -13.98 16.96 -6.33
C ASN A 333 -13.79 15.69 -5.49
N TYR A 334 -12.55 15.23 -5.29
CA TYR A 334 -12.26 14.19 -4.30
C TYR A 334 -12.11 14.82 -2.92
N PHE A 335 -13.04 14.52 -2.03
CA PHE A 335 -12.90 15.03 -0.66
C PHE A 335 -11.79 14.28 0.08
N TYR A 336 -11.70 12.95 -0.09
CA TYR A 336 -10.76 12.08 0.60
C TYR A 336 -10.54 10.75 -0.11
N GLY A 337 -9.35 10.54 -0.66
CA GLY A 337 -8.96 9.33 -1.40
C GLY A 337 -9.24 9.43 -2.90
N TYR A 338 -8.45 8.75 -3.71
CA TYR A 338 -8.41 8.75 -5.17
C TYR A 338 -7.81 10.00 -5.83
N GLU A 339 -7.56 11.09 -5.10
CA GLU A 339 -6.94 12.30 -5.66
C GLU A 339 -5.52 12.07 -6.19
N ASP A 340 -4.76 11.18 -5.54
CA ASP A 340 -3.41 10.80 -5.95
C ASP A 340 -3.42 9.88 -7.18
N ILE A 341 -4.38 8.98 -7.25
CA ILE A 341 -4.58 8.11 -8.42
C ILE A 341 -5.07 8.94 -9.62
N ASP A 342 -6.01 9.86 -9.41
CA ASP A 342 -6.46 10.80 -10.44
C ASP A 342 -5.29 11.62 -11.01
N PHE A 343 -4.46 12.17 -10.13
CA PHE A 343 -3.28 12.93 -10.56
C PHE A 343 -2.27 12.08 -11.32
N ALA A 344 -2.10 10.82 -10.93
CA ALA A 344 -1.26 9.86 -11.65
C ALA A 344 -1.79 9.60 -13.08
N PHE A 345 -3.11 9.53 -13.27
CA PHE A 345 -3.70 9.41 -14.60
C PHE A 345 -3.55 10.67 -15.44
N LYS A 346 -3.64 11.86 -14.83
CA LYS A 346 -3.30 13.12 -15.51
C LYS A 346 -1.84 13.13 -15.99
N LEU A 347 -0.90 12.66 -15.15
CA LEU A 347 0.51 12.50 -15.53
C LEU A 347 0.67 11.54 -16.71
N TYR A 348 0.04 10.37 -16.63
CA TYR A 348 0.10 9.35 -17.67
C TYR A 348 -0.45 9.86 -19.01
N GLU A 349 -1.63 10.48 -19.02
CA GLU A 349 -2.25 11.05 -20.22
C GLU A 349 -1.39 12.18 -20.83
N ALA A 350 -0.75 12.99 -19.99
CA ALA A 350 0.18 14.03 -20.43
C ALA A 350 1.55 13.49 -20.86
N GLY A 351 1.79 12.18 -20.77
CA GLY A 351 3.01 11.52 -21.20
C GLY A 351 4.16 11.61 -20.20
N TYR A 352 3.93 12.01 -18.96
CA TYR A 352 4.96 12.03 -17.91
C TYR A 352 5.14 10.68 -17.24
N ASP A 353 6.37 10.39 -16.84
CA ASP A 353 6.71 9.20 -16.07
C ASP A 353 6.48 9.42 -14.56
N SER A 354 5.88 8.46 -13.90
CA SER A 354 5.86 8.34 -12.45
C SER A 354 6.83 7.24 -12.03
N ILE A 355 7.78 7.56 -11.13
CA ILE A 355 8.84 6.63 -10.72
C ILE A 355 8.69 6.30 -9.24
N PHE A 356 8.73 5.01 -8.91
CA PHE A 356 8.89 4.52 -7.54
C PHE A 356 10.37 4.38 -7.23
N ASN A 357 10.84 5.06 -6.15
CA ASN A 357 12.20 4.89 -5.63
C ASN A 357 12.16 4.17 -4.27
N PRO A 358 12.61 2.92 -4.21
CA PRO A 358 12.59 2.14 -2.97
C PRO A 358 13.67 2.53 -1.95
N GLN A 359 14.71 3.27 -2.33
CA GLN A 359 15.74 3.77 -1.43
C GLN A 359 15.24 4.95 -0.59
N ALA A 360 14.30 5.73 -1.12
CA ALA A 360 13.51 6.68 -0.33
C ALA A 360 12.51 5.89 0.56
N LEU A 361 12.99 5.36 1.67
CA LEU A 361 12.21 4.52 2.58
C LEU A 361 11.70 5.36 3.76
N LEU A 362 10.42 5.21 4.10
CA LEU A 362 9.80 5.91 5.22
C LEU A 362 8.83 4.98 5.96
N PHE A 363 8.69 5.20 7.27
CA PHE A 363 7.60 4.57 8.03
C PHE A 363 6.35 5.44 7.91
N HIS A 364 5.18 4.82 7.70
CA HIS A 364 3.91 5.52 7.62
C HIS A 364 2.93 4.94 8.64
N HIS A 365 2.57 5.75 9.63
CA HIS A 365 1.76 5.39 10.79
C HIS A 365 0.25 5.43 10.50
N GLU A 366 -0.17 4.97 9.36
CA GLU A 366 -1.52 5.02 8.79
C GLU A 366 -2.67 5.01 9.81
N SER A 367 -3.70 5.82 9.54
CA SER A 367 -5.04 5.76 10.17
C SER A 367 -5.23 6.39 11.54
N ALA A 368 -4.29 7.17 12.04
CA ALA A 368 -4.50 7.84 13.32
C ALA A 368 -5.66 8.88 13.31
N THR A 369 -6.09 9.32 12.13
CA THR A 369 -7.21 10.28 11.96
C THR A 369 -8.42 9.70 11.24
N ARG A 370 -8.37 8.41 10.85
CA ARG A 370 -9.47 7.75 10.13
C ARG A 370 -10.52 7.21 11.10
N VAL A 371 -11.59 7.95 11.32
CA VAL A 371 -12.80 7.42 11.98
C VAL A 371 -13.53 6.51 11.00
N ASP A 372 -13.83 5.28 11.39
CA ASP A 372 -14.72 4.37 10.64
C ASP A 372 -16.16 4.86 10.81
N ASP A 373 -16.69 5.52 9.75
CA ASP A 373 -18.01 6.12 9.74
C ASP A 373 -18.73 5.72 8.43
N GLU A 374 -20.06 5.54 8.49
CA GLU A 374 -20.92 5.29 7.32
C GLU A 374 -20.71 6.37 6.23
N ARG A 375 -20.48 7.62 6.64
CA ARG A 375 -20.19 8.73 5.74
C ARG A 375 -18.91 8.50 4.92
N LYS A 376 -17.89 7.89 5.50
CA LYS A 376 -16.64 7.55 4.80
C LYS A 376 -16.87 6.50 3.72
N ASN A 377 -17.68 5.47 4.02
CA ASN A 377 -18.01 4.45 3.03
C ASN A 377 -18.78 5.04 1.85
N GLN A 378 -19.68 5.98 2.12
CA GLN A 378 -20.42 6.71 1.08
C GLN A 378 -19.48 7.58 0.24
N LEU A 379 -18.61 8.39 0.86
CA LEU A 379 -17.62 9.23 0.16
C LEU A 379 -16.66 8.39 -0.68
N ASN A 380 -16.21 7.25 -0.16
CA ASN A 380 -15.35 6.34 -0.92
C ASN A 380 -16.07 5.79 -2.16
N TYR A 381 -17.34 5.43 -2.05
CA TYR A 381 -18.14 5.00 -3.20
C TYR A 381 -18.32 6.12 -4.23
N GLU A 382 -18.63 7.34 -3.79
CA GLU A 382 -18.77 8.52 -4.67
C GLU A 382 -17.46 8.82 -5.40
N ASN A 383 -16.31 8.76 -4.72
CA ASN A 383 -14.99 8.93 -5.31
C ASN A 383 -14.67 7.85 -6.35
N ILE A 384 -14.99 6.58 -6.05
CA ILE A 384 -14.86 5.47 -6.99
C ILE A 384 -15.65 5.75 -8.26
N MET A 385 -16.92 6.10 -8.13
CA MET A 385 -17.79 6.37 -9.28
C MET A 385 -17.32 7.58 -10.08
N TYR A 386 -16.87 8.65 -9.42
CA TYR A 386 -16.31 9.82 -10.08
C TYR A 386 -15.04 9.47 -10.86
N PHE A 387 -14.12 8.70 -10.26
CA PHE A 387 -12.91 8.23 -10.91
C PHE A 387 -13.20 7.39 -12.16
N PHE A 388 -14.14 6.44 -12.08
CA PHE A 388 -14.51 5.61 -13.21
C PHE A 388 -15.22 6.38 -14.31
N ASN A 389 -16.06 7.35 -13.99
CA ASN A 389 -16.68 8.22 -14.99
C ASN A 389 -15.64 9.05 -15.75
N LYS A 390 -14.53 9.39 -15.11
CA LYS A 390 -13.46 10.21 -15.71
C LYS A 390 -12.44 9.35 -16.47
N TRP A 391 -12.02 8.22 -15.93
CA TRP A 391 -10.87 7.43 -16.37
C TRP A 391 -11.19 5.98 -16.78
N GLY A 392 -12.43 5.55 -16.66
CA GLY A 392 -12.79 4.14 -16.86
C GLY A 392 -12.42 3.59 -18.23
N ASP A 393 -12.64 4.34 -19.29
CA ASP A 393 -12.31 3.92 -20.67
C ASP A 393 -10.79 3.80 -20.86
N LEU A 394 -10.02 4.78 -20.39
CA LEU A 394 -8.57 4.74 -20.44
C LEU A 394 -8.03 3.56 -19.63
N LEU A 395 -8.52 3.37 -18.41
CA LEU A 395 -8.12 2.27 -17.54
C LEU A 395 -8.41 0.92 -18.18
N PHE A 396 -9.61 0.72 -18.74
CA PHE A 396 -9.98 -0.52 -19.43
C PHE A 396 -9.04 -0.81 -20.61
N LYS A 397 -8.83 0.18 -21.46
CA LYS A 397 -7.96 0.09 -22.63
C LYS A 397 -6.53 -0.30 -22.23
N GLU A 398 -5.96 0.36 -21.24
CA GLU A 398 -4.59 0.12 -20.80
C GLU A 398 -4.42 -1.21 -20.06
N MET A 399 -5.40 -1.63 -19.26
CA MET A 399 -5.39 -2.95 -18.64
C MET A 399 -5.47 -4.08 -19.67
N LEU A 400 -6.29 -3.90 -20.71
CA LEU A 400 -6.38 -4.87 -21.80
C LEU A 400 -5.05 -4.95 -22.57
N ARG A 401 -4.43 -3.80 -22.86
CA ARG A 401 -3.10 -3.72 -23.48
C ARG A 401 -2.06 -4.46 -22.63
N ASP A 402 -2.00 -4.19 -21.34
CA ASP A 402 -1.11 -4.86 -20.41
C ASP A 402 -1.27 -6.38 -20.40
N LYS A 403 -2.51 -6.85 -20.37
CA LYS A 403 -2.83 -8.28 -20.39
C LYS A 403 -2.42 -8.95 -21.71
N LEU A 404 -2.63 -8.27 -22.84
CA LEU A 404 -2.26 -8.78 -24.17
C LEU A 404 -0.74 -8.78 -24.37
N GLU A 405 -0.05 -7.72 -24.01
CA GLU A 405 1.40 -7.58 -24.20
C GLU A 405 2.20 -8.26 -23.08
N GLY A 406 1.62 -8.37 -21.89
CA GLY A 406 2.26 -8.94 -20.71
C GLY A 406 3.20 -7.97 -19.99
N ASN A 407 3.00 -6.65 -20.18
CA ASN A 407 3.86 -5.59 -19.61
C ASN A 407 3.74 -5.46 -18.10
N ARG A 408 2.60 -5.82 -17.52
CA ARG A 408 2.31 -5.79 -16.08
C ARG A 408 2.48 -4.40 -15.44
N PHE A 409 2.17 -3.35 -16.19
CA PHE A 409 2.27 -1.98 -15.72
C PHE A 409 1.03 -1.57 -14.92
N PHE A 410 -0.17 -1.76 -15.49
CA PHE A 410 -1.45 -1.48 -14.84
C PHE A 410 -1.94 -2.65 -13.98
N THR A 411 -1.75 -3.88 -14.44
CA THR A 411 -2.24 -5.08 -13.75
C THR A 411 -1.25 -6.24 -13.80
N ASN A 412 -1.28 -7.08 -12.77
CA ASN A 412 -0.50 -8.32 -12.75
C ASN A 412 -1.28 -9.53 -13.31
N LYS A 413 -2.56 -9.35 -13.65
CA LYS A 413 -3.40 -10.44 -14.15
C LYS A 413 -3.11 -10.76 -15.60
N LYS A 414 -3.23 -12.04 -15.93
CA LYS A 414 -3.24 -12.51 -17.31
C LYS A 414 -4.61 -12.28 -17.92
N LEU A 415 -4.67 -12.28 -19.25
CA LEU A 415 -5.91 -12.29 -20.00
C LEU A 415 -6.61 -13.63 -19.84
N ASP A 416 -7.92 -13.59 -19.58
CA ASP A 416 -8.76 -14.75 -19.38
C ASP A 416 -9.75 -14.88 -20.56
N PHE A 417 -9.62 -15.99 -21.31
CA PHE A 417 -10.52 -16.35 -22.42
C PHE A 417 -11.52 -17.42 -22.00
N SER A 418 -12.76 -17.28 -22.43
CA SER A 418 -13.74 -18.37 -22.44
C SER A 418 -14.17 -18.69 -23.87
N ILE A 419 -13.93 -19.89 -24.31
CA ILE A 419 -14.32 -20.37 -25.66
C ILE A 419 -15.56 -21.24 -25.53
N ILE A 420 -16.65 -20.83 -26.19
CA ILE A 420 -17.92 -21.54 -26.19
C ILE A 420 -18.06 -22.33 -27.48
N ASN A 421 -18.13 -23.63 -27.35
CA ASN A 421 -18.39 -24.55 -28.47
C ASN A 421 -19.29 -25.71 -28.04
N THR A 422 -20.52 -25.67 -28.45
CA THR A 422 -21.52 -26.71 -28.14
C THR A 422 -21.73 -27.69 -29.30
N HIS A 423 -21.13 -27.45 -30.45
CA HIS A 423 -21.29 -28.26 -31.65
C HIS A 423 -20.00 -28.99 -32.04
N ASP A 424 -20.12 -30.20 -32.53
CA ASP A 424 -18.97 -31.06 -32.83
C ASP A 424 -18.11 -30.61 -34.02
N GLY A 425 -18.62 -29.72 -34.87
CA GLY A 425 -17.99 -29.35 -36.15
C GLY A 425 -16.67 -28.57 -36.07
N ASN A 426 -16.34 -27.97 -34.89
CA ASN A 426 -15.15 -27.11 -34.72
C ASN A 426 -14.12 -27.67 -33.72
N LYS A 427 -14.25 -28.93 -33.32
CA LYS A 427 -13.44 -29.48 -32.19
C LYS A 427 -11.93 -29.36 -32.38
N GLU A 428 -11.41 -29.74 -33.57
CA GLU A 428 -9.95 -29.68 -33.82
C GLU A 428 -9.46 -28.24 -33.88
N PHE A 429 -10.17 -27.37 -34.58
CA PHE A 429 -9.87 -25.94 -34.64
C PHE A 429 -9.82 -25.29 -33.24
N ILE A 430 -10.80 -25.59 -32.40
CA ILE A 430 -10.87 -25.02 -31.02
C ILE A 430 -9.78 -25.60 -30.11
N LYS A 431 -9.45 -26.88 -30.31
CA LYS A 431 -8.35 -27.51 -29.58
C LYS A 431 -7.02 -26.82 -29.91
N GLU A 432 -6.73 -26.59 -31.19
CA GLU A 432 -5.52 -25.86 -31.61
C GLU A 432 -5.51 -24.44 -31.12
N LEU A 433 -6.64 -23.70 -31.22
CA LEU A 433 -6.80 -22.34 -30.73
C LEU A 433 -6.55 -22.29 -29.24
N SER A 434 -7.21 -23.15 -28.46
CA SER A 434 -7.06 -23.17 -27.01
C SER A 434 -5.64 -23.53 -26.57
N GLN A 435 -4.98 -24.45 -27.25
CA GLN A 435 -3.59 -24.83 -26.97
C GLN A 435 -2.62 -23.66 -27.25
N GLU A 436 -2.84 -22.93 -28.34
CA GLU A 436 -1.99 -21.80 -28.69
C GLU A 436 -2.17 -20.63 -27.72
N LEU A 437 -3.41 -20.25 -27.41
CA LEU A 437 -3.72 -19.19 -26.43
C LEU A 437 -3.23 -19.55 -25.03
N ASN A 438 -3.34 -20.80 -24.59
CA ASN A 438 -2.88 -21.26 -23.26
C ASN A 438 -1.37 -21.13 -23.05
N LYS A 439 -0.57 -20.95 -24.10
CA LYS A 439 0.88 -20.68 -23.93
C LYS A 439 1.15 -19.36 -23.18
N LYS A 440 0.25 -18.38 -23.31
CA LYS A 440 0.43 -17.03 -22.75
C LYS A 440 -0.69 -16.61 -21.81
N TYR A 441 -1.92 -17.05 -22.06
CA TYR A 441 -3.15 -16.62 -21.39
C TYR A 441 -3.83 -17.76 -20.65
N ASN A 442 -4.88 -17.45 -19.88
CA ASN A 442 -5.73 -18.47 -19.29
C ASN A 442 -6.89 -18.76 -20.26
N VAL A 443 -7.19 -20.02 -20.53
CA VAL A 443 -8.25 -20.40 -21.48
C VAL A 443 -9.16 -21.46 -20.88
N LEU A 444 -10.45 -21.17 -20.85
CA LEU A 444 -11.52 -22.10 -20.48
C LEU A 444 -12.33 -22.46 -21.73
N VAL A 445 -12.45 -23.76 -22.04
CA VAL A 445 -13.31 -24.25 -23.14
C VAL A 445 -14.58 -24.84 -22.56
N LEU A 446 -15.72 -24.31 -22.95
CA LEU A 446 -17.06 -24.72 -22.52
C LEU A 446 -17.74 -25.54 -23.66
N SER A 447 -17.89 -26.83 -23.42
CA SER A 447 -18.47 -27.76 -24.41
C SER A 447 -19.91 -28.19 -24.11
N ASN A 448 -20.49 -27.71 -22.98
CA ASN A 448 -21.85 -28.09 -22.57
C ASN A 448 -22.63 -26.86 -22.10
N LEU A 449 -23.81 -26.65 -22.70
CA LEU A 449 -24.74 -25.54 -22.38
C LEU A 449 -25.32 -25.57 -20.95
N ASN A 450 -25.23 -26.72 -20.27
CA ASN A 450 -25.73 -26.83 -18.88
C ASN A 450 -24.82 -26.08 -17.86
N ASN A 451 -23.59 -25.76 -18.22
CA ASN A 451 -22.71 -24.94 -17.43
C ASN A 451 -22.81 -23.47 -17.88
N LYS A 452 -23.85 -22.78 -17.43
CA LYS A 452 -24.09 -21.35 -17.72
C LYS A 452 -23.10 -20.39 -17.04
N ILE A 453 -22.02 -20.88 -16.46
CA ILE A 453 -21.09 -20.06 -15.69
C ILE A 453 -19.82 -19.84 -16.51
N LEU A 454 -19.72 -18.66 -17.12
CA LEU A 454 -18.43 -18.12 -17.52
C LEU A 454 -17.55 -18.02 -16.27
N GLY A 455 -16.27 -18.35 -16.42
CA GLY A 455 -15.34 -18.16 -15.29
C GLY A 455 -15.48 -16.75 -14.68
N PRO A 456 -15.37 -16.60 -13.37
CA PRO A 456 -15.63 -15.34 -12.68
C PRO A 456 -14.69 -14.19 -13.12
N ASN A 457 -13.63 -14.51 -13.85
CA ASN A 457 -12.61 -13.57 -14.30
C ASN A 457 -12.50 -13.48 -15.85
N CYS A 458 -13.50 -13.90 -16.59
CA CYS A 458 -13.44 -13.88 -18.05
C CYS A 458 -13.35 -12.45 -18.60
N ASP A 459 -12.33 -12.17 -19.39
CA ASP A 459 -12.16 -10.89 -20.09
C ASP A 459 -12.76 -10.94 -21.50
N ILE A 460 -12.59 -12.06 -22.19
CA ILE A 460 -12.99 -12.24 -23.58
C ILE A 460 -13.74 -13.56 -23.74
N VAL A 461 -14.96 -13.48 -24.25
CA VAL A 461 -15.75 -14.64 -24.66
C VAL A 461 -15.69 -14.78 -26.16
N ILE A 462 -15.29 -15.95 -26.64
CA ILE A 462 -15.33 -16.34 -28.05
C ILE A 462 -16.41 -17.39 -28.22
N SER A 463 -17.49 -17.06 -28.91
CA SER A 463 -18.57 -17.99 -29.18
C SER A 463 -18.52 -18.48 -30.63
N PHE A 464 -18.60 -19.79 -30.82
CA PHE A 464 -18.83 -20.42 -32.10
C PHE A 464 -20.32 -20.78 -32.31
N ASN A 465 -21.15 -20.39 -31.35
CA ASN A 465 -22.59 -20.66 -31.32
C ASN A 465 -23.36 -19.35 -31.20
N PRO A 466 -23.97 -18.85 -32.29
CA PRO A 466 -24.69 -17.57 -32.25
C PRO A 466 -25.89 -17.60 -31.29
N GLU A 467 -26.53 -18.76 -31.14
CA GLU A 467 -27.70 -18.98 -30.28
C GLU A 467 -27.38 -18.93 -28.76
N TYR A 468 -26.10 -18.89 -28.40
CA TYR A 468 -25.70 -18.84 -27.02
C TYR A 468 -25.91 -17.45 -26.45
N GLU A 469 -26.97 -17.29 -25.66
CA GLU A 469 -27.18 -16.08 -24.89
C GLU A 469 -26.16 -16.01 -23.73
N ILE A 470 -25.19 -15.11 -23.86
CA ILE A 470 -24.31 -14.74 -22.75
C ILE A 470 -25.20 -14.06 -21.70
N ASN A 471 -25.41 -14.74 -20.58
CA ASN A 471 -26.34 -14.28 -19.55
C ASN A 471 -25.96 -12.87 -19.07
N LYS A 472 -26.83 -11.89 -19.29
CA LYS A 472 -26.63 -10.47 -18.93
C LYS A 472 -26.32 -10.26 -17.44
N THR A 473 -26.72 -11.20 -16.59
CA THR A 473 -26.43 -11.17 -15.13
C THR A 473 -24.98 -11.45 -14.78
N ILE A 474 -24.19 -12.00 -15.70
CA ILE A 474 -22.76 -12.32 -15.51
C ILE A 474 -21.89 -11.45 -16.44
N SER A 475 -22.52 -10.67 -17.34
CA SER A 475 -21.77 -9.77 -18.21
C SER A 475 -21.16 -8.64 -17.37
N ARG A 476 -19.85 -8.68 -17.18
CA ARG A 476 -19.08 -7.51 -16.74
C ARG A 476 -19.26 -6.43 -17.79
N LEU A 477 -19.34 -5.16 -17.38
CA LEU A 477 -19.40 -4.02 -18.29
C LEU A 477 -18.28 -4.05 -19.34
N ASN A 478 -17.17 -4.69 -19.02
CA ASN A 478 -15.94 -4.73 -19.81
C ASN A 478 -15.65 -6.12 -20.41
N LEU A 479 -16.66 -6.99 -20.49
CA LEU A 479 -16.53 -8.30 -21.16
C LEU A 479 -16.61 -8.11 -22.67
N ILE A 480 -15.55 -8.46 -23.38
CA ILE A 480 -15.53 -8.47 -24.85
C ILE A 480 -16.19 -9.77 -25.36
N LYS A 481 -17.25 -9.65 -26.11
CA LYS A 481 -18.01 -10.77 -26.67
C LYS A 481 -17.76 -10.87 -28.17
N ILE A 482 -17.08 -11.94 -28.58
CA ILE A 482 -16.72 -12.19 -29.96
C ILE A 482 -17.51 -13.40 -30.49
N LEU A 483 -18.23 -13.21 -31.57
CA LEU A 483 -18.85 -14.29 -32.32
C LEU A 483 -17.97 -14.67 -33.51
N VAL A 484 -17.73 -15.97 -33.71
CA VAL A 484 -16.98 -16.51 -34.85
C VAL A 484 -17.91 -17.35 -35.71
N LEU A 485 -18.12 -16.92 -36.95
CA LEU A 485 -18.98 -17.58 -37.94
C LEU A 485 -18.16 -18.03 -39.14
N ASN A 486 -18.25 -19.30 -39.49
CA ASN A 486 -17.67 -19.81 -40.75
C ASN A 486 -18.51 -19.43 -41.97
N ASN A 487 -19.84 -19.45 -41.83
CA ASN A 487 -20.81 -19.02 -42.84
C ASN A 487 -21.95 -18.26 -42.17
N LEU A 488 -22.47 -17.23 -42.85
CA LEU A 488 -23.65 -16.52 -42.42
C LEU A 488 -24.90 -17.29 -42.79
N ASN A 489 -25.86 -17.41 -41.86
CA ASN A 489 -27.19 -17.90 -42.11
C ASN A 489 -28.19 -16.80 -41.67
N ASP A 490 -29.24 -16.55 -42.44
CA ASP A 490 -30.26 -15.52 -42.14
C ASP A 490 -30.86 -15.67 -40.74
N GLU A 491 -30.90 -16.89 -40.21
CA GLU A 491 -31.34 -17.17 -38.85
C GLU A 491 -30.42 -16.56 -37.76
N TYR A 492 -29.17 -16.29 -38.09
CA TYR A 492 -28.19 -15.75 -37.12
C TYR A 492 -28.25 -14.24 -36.98
N GLN A 493 -28.87 -13.54 -37.95
CA GLN A 493 -28.95 -12.08 -37.93
C GLN A 493 -29.49 -11.52 -36.59
N LYS A 494 -30.50 -12.16 -36.00
CA LYS A 494 -31.12 -11.79 -34.74
C LYS A 494 -30.22 -11.87 -33.50
N TYR A 495 -29.06 -12.53 -33.60
CA TYR A 495 -28.12 -12.71 -32.50
C TYR A 495 -26.89 -11.82 -32.61
N LEU A 496 -26.65 -11.17 -33.76
CA LEU A 496 -25.43 -10.41 -34.02
C LEU A 496 -25.27 -9.23 -33.01
N ASP A 497 -26.36 -8.57 -32.68
CA ASP A 497 -26.38 -7.43 -31.74
C ASP A 497 -26.03 -7.83 -30.30
N ASN A 498 -25.94 -9.10 -29.97
CA ASN A 498 -25.52 -9.61 -28.67
C ASN A 498 -23.99 -9.63 -28.49
N TYR A 499 -23.24 -9.38 -29.57
CA TYR A 499 -21.80 -9.49 -29.62
C TYR A 499 -21.16 -8.15 -29.97
N ASP A 500 -20.01 -7.86 -29.37
CA ASP A 500 -19.27 -6.62 -29.59
C ASP A 500 -18.47 -6.70 -30.90
N LEU A 501 -18.12 -7.93 -31.34
CA LEU A 501 -17.37 -8.17 -32.56
C LEU A 501 -17.84 -9.47 -33.22
N VAL A 502 -18.08 -9.42 -34.51
CA VAL A 502 -18.42 -10.61 -35.32
C VAL A 502 -17.29 -10.88 -36.30
N LEU A 503 -16.62 -12.02 -36.14
CA LEU A 503 -15.59 -12.51 -37.06
C LEU A 503 -16.19 -13.49 -38.05
N THR A 504 -16.03 -13.25 -39.36
CA THR A 504 -16.63 -14.06 -40.39
C THR A 504 -15.68 -14.28 -41.56
N LYS A 505 -15.90 -15.36 -42.31
CA LYS A 505 -15.29 -15.56 -43.63
C LYS A 505 -16.20 -15.09 -44.78
N ASP A 506 -17.41 -14.65 -44.44
CA ASP A 506 -18.41 -14.23 -45.40
C ASP A 506 -18.31 -12.71 -45.64
N PHE A 507 -18.10 -12.31 -46.89
CA PHE A 507 -17.97 -10.93 -47.32
C PHE A 507 -19.31 -10.17 -47.35
N SER A 508 -20.43 -10.86 -47.15
CA SER A 508 -21.76 -10.23 -47.19
C SER A 508 -22.18 -9.54 -45.92
N LEU A 509 -21.44 -9.68 -44.80
CA LEU A 509 -21.77 -9.08 -43.51
C LEU A 509 -21.23 -7.67 -43.44
N GLU A 510 -22.14 -6.67 -43.41
CA GLU A 510 -21.82 -5.25 -43.51
C GLU A 510 -20.93 -4.74 -42.35
N ASN A 511 -21.07 -5.33 -41.14
CA ASN A 511 -20.30 -4.96 -39.92
C ASN A 511 -19.38 -6.11 -39.45
N GLY A 512 -19.15 -7.12 -40.27
CA GLY A 512 -18.30 -8.26 -39.91
C GLY A 512 -16.82 -7.98 -40.19
N VAL A 513 -15.95 -8.41 -39.27
CA VAL A 513 -14.50 -8.42 -39.49
C VAL A 513 -14.07 -9.71 -40.12
N LEU A 514 -13.44 -9.61 -41.29
CA LEU A 514 -13.01 -10.78 -42.06
C LEU A 514 -11.76 -11.41 -41.45
N PHE A 515 -11.78 -12.74 -41.27
CA PHE A 515 -10.59 -13.51 -40.93
C PHE A 515 -10.26 -14.56 -42.04
N LYS A 516 -8.96 -14.86 -42.19
CA LYS A 516 -8.44 -15.70 -43.27
C LYS A 516 -7.91 -17.06 -42.82
N SER A 517 -7.65 -17.18 -41.51
CA SER A 517 -7.04 -18.38 -40.95
C SER A 517 -7.87 -19.64 -41.17
N ARG A 518 -7.18 -20.75 -41.48
CA ARG A 518 -7.81 -22.06 -41.74
C ARG A 518 -7.74 -23.01 -40.56
N ASP A 519 -6.80 -22.79 -39.67
CA ASP A 519 -6.55 -23.59 -38.45
C ASP A 519 -6.54 -22.71 -37.20
N GLY A 520 -6.74 -23.35 -36.05
CA GLY A 520 -6.85 -22.65 -34.77
C GLY A 520 -5.56 -21.96 -34.34
N LYS A 521 -4.40 -22.46 -34.75
CA LYS A 521 -3.11 -21.90 -34.42
C LYS A 521 -2.88 -20.57 -35.13
N SER A 522 -3.09 -20.50 -36.44
CA SER A 522 -2.99 -19.25 -37.21
C SER A 522 -4.08 -18.26 -36.82
N PHE A 523 -5.28 -18.74 -36.49
CA PHE A 523 -6.38 -17.90 -36.02
C PHE A 523 -6.09 -17.24 -34.70
N SER A 524 -5.37 -17.87 -33.77
CA SER A 524 -4.96 -17.25 -32.52
C SER A 524 -4.21 -15.92 -32.73
N ASN A 525 -3.24 -15.88 -33.63
CA ASN A 525 -2.48 -14.67 -33.94
C ASN A 525 -3.33 -13.59 -34.62
N GLU A 526 -4.18 -14.01 -35.57
CA GLU A 526 -5.10 -13.12 -36.28
C GLU A 526 -6.12 -12.49 -35.30
N LEU A 527 -6.70 -13.31 -34.41
CA LEU A 527 -7.63 -12.90 -33.37
C LEU A 527 -7.00 -11.85 -32.41
N LEU A 528 -5.79 -12.10 -31.90
CA LEU A 528 -5.10 -11.18 -31.01
C LEU A 528 -4.81 -9.85 -31.70
N LYS A 529 -4.46 -9.87 -32.98
CA LYS A 529 -4.27 -8.67 -33.77
C LYS A 529 -5.59 -7.89 -33.92
N ILE A 530 -6.67 -8.57 -34.28
CA ILE A 530 -8.00 -7.95 -34.40
C ILE A 530 -8.44 -7.31 -33.08
N ILE A 531 -8.26 -8.01 -31.96
CA ILE A 531 -8.57 -7.46 -30.63
C ILE A 531 -7.73 -6.19 -30.35
N SER A 532 -6.43 -6.24 -30.66
CA SER A 532 -5.54 -5.08 -30.50
C SER A 532 -5.98 -3.91 -31.36
N ASP A 533 -6.28 -4.15 -32.62
CA ASP A 533 -6.67 -3.11 -33.58
C ASP A 533 -8.03 -2.46 -33.24
N TYR A 534 -8.96 -3.25 -32.65
CA TYR A 534 -10.32 -2.77 -32.36
C TYR A 534 -10.47 -2.10 -30.99
N TYR A 535 -9.71 -2.54 -29.98
CA TYR A 535 -9.90 -2.10 -28.59
C TYR A 535 -8.71 -1.31 -28.03
N ILE A 536 -7.54 -1.37 -28.66
CA ILE A 536 -6.33 -0.75 -28.14
C ILE A 536 -5.85 0.39 -29.02
N ASN A 537 -5.89 0.27 -30.33
CA ASN A 537 -5.49 1.28 -31.30
C ASN A 537 -6.68 2.12 -31.75
#